data_bf5485a40bbd336028bd6c484e04fb87
#
_entry.id   bf5485a40bbd336028bd6c484e04fb87
#
_cell.length_a   1.000
_cell.length_b   1.000
_cell.length_c   1.000
_cell.angle_alpha   90.00
_cell.angle_beta   90.00
_cell.angle_gamma   90.00
#
_symmetry.space_group_name_H-M   'P 1'
#
loop_
_entity.id
_entity.type
_entity.pdbx_description
1 polymer ?
#
loop_
_entity_poly.entity_id
_entity_poly.type
_entity_poly.pdbx_seq_one_letter_code
_entity_poly.pdbx_strand_id
1 'polypeptide(L)'
;FLTAQKIELGYTPLWALRVTYVGELGWDLIIPTEFAAKLYEQIRAAGSDLGFMPTGVGALSSMRLEKAYRDMGHDIDTDDTPLEAGLGFAVAWEKPGGFVGKDALSKQRDSGPLQRRMVTLLLDDSAYDLIEDEPVFWDGACVGYIRAAAPMATPWARPPVWP
;
A
#
# COMPACT_ATOMS: atom_id res chain seq x y z
N PHE A 1 13.89 4.58 -8.58
CA PHE A 1 12.50 4.47 -8.15
C PHE A 1 11.61 5.34 -9.02
N LEU A 2 10.35 4.94 -9.29
CA LEU A 2 9.41 5.63 -10.17
C LEU A 2 9.90 5.79 -11.62
N THR A 3 10.58 4.79 -12.15
CA THR A 3 10.96 4.73 -13.56
C THR A 3 10.24 3.62 -14.29
N ALA A 4 10.01 3.80 -15.58
CA ALA A 4 9.44 2.80 -16.48
C ALA A 4 10.37 2.61 -17.67
N GLN A 5 10.66 1.37 -18.01
CA GLN A 5 11.55 1.02 -19.11
C GLN A 5 10.95 -0.11 -19.94
N LYS A 6 11.08 0.02 -21.26
CA LYS A 6 10.83 -1.11 -22.16
C LYS A 6 12.05 -2.02 -22.14
N ILE A 7 11.83 -3.28 -21.85
CA ILE A 7 12.88 -4.30 -21.81
C ILE A 7 12.43 -5.56 -22.56
N GLU A 8 13.34 -6.46 -22.80
CA GLU A 8 13.06 -7.81 -23.29
C GLU A 8 13.59 -8.82 -22.27
N LEU A 9 12.72 -9.75 -21.85
CA LEU A 9 13.13 -10.93 -21.08
C LEU A 9 12.95 -12.18 -21.93
N GLY A 10 14.06 -12.77 -22.34
CA GLY A 10 14.08 -13.76 -23.39
C GLY A 10 13.59 -13.13 -24.70
N TYR A 11 12.46 -13.59 -25.21
CA TYR A 11 11.80 -13.04 -26.42
C TYR A 11 10.52 -12.27 -26.10
N THR A 12 10.31 -11.91 -24.84
CA THR A 12 9.09 -11.22 -24.40
C THR A 12 9.36 -9.74 -24.24
N PRO A 13 8.80 -8.87 -25.09
CA PRO A 13 8.84 -7.44 -24.88
C PRO A 13 7.88 -7.06 -23.75
N LEU A 14 8.33 -6.22 -22.82
CA LEU A 14 7.51 -5.81 -21.69
C LEU A 14 7.92 -4.43 -21.14
N TRP A 15 7.08 -3.87 -20.29
CA TRP A 15 7.43 -2.73 -19.50
C TRP A 15 7.80 -3.18 -18.07
N ALA A 16 8.96 -2.76 -17.60
CA ALA A 16 9.39 -2.92 -16.23
C ALA A 16 9.26 -1.58 -15.51
N LEU A 17 8.37 -1.52 -14.53
CA LEU A 17 8.16 -0.35 -13.69
C LEU A 17 8.88 -0.56 -12.37
N ARG A 18 9.76 0.38 -12.02
CA ARG A 18 10.49 0.35 -10.75
C ARG A 18 9.61 0.93 -9.64
N VAL A 19 8.59 0.19 -9.29
CA VAL A 19 7.62 0.49 -8.23
C VAL A 19 7.48 -0.71 -7.32
N THR A 20 6.85 -0.52 -6.17
CA THR A 20 6.56 -1.57 -5.22
C THR A 20 5.33 -1.22 -4.41
N TYR A 21 4.48 -2.20 -4.17
CA TYR A 21 3.34 -2.05 -3.29
C TYR A 21 3.57 -2.66 -1.89
N VAL A 22 4.69 -3.35 -1.72
CA VAL A 22 5.07 -3.96 -0.43
C VAL A 22 6.20 -3.21 0.28
N GLY A 23 6.66 -2.08 -0.28
CA GLY A 23 7.71 -1.24 0.32
C GLY A 23 9.11 -1.81 0.26
N GLU A 24 9.33 -2.89 -0.46
CA GLU A 24 10.63 -3.53 -0.67
C GLU A 24 11.16 -3.28 -2.09
N LEU A 25 12.36 -3.77 -2.39
CA LEU A 25 12.91 -3.72 -3.74
C LEU A 25 12.04 -4.55 -4.69
N GLY A 26 11.44 -3.93 -5.68
CA GLY A 26 10.51 -4.62 -6.57
C GLY A 26 10.32 -3.96 -7.92
N TRP A 27 9.65 -4.67 -8.80
CA TRP A 27 9.22 -4.21 -10.11
C TRP A 27 7.83 -4.74 -10.41
N ASP A 28 7.02 -3.91 -11.05
CA ASP A 28 5.83 -4.37 -11.75
C ASP A 28 6.19 -4.64 -13.20
N LEU A 29 5.81 -5.82 -13.70
CA LEU A 29 6.05 -6.21 -15.08
C LEU A 29 4.74 -6.21 -15.84
N ILE A 30 4.59 -5.28 -16.78
CA ILE A 30 3.42 -5.20 -17.66
C ILE A 30 3.76 -5.94 -18.95
N ILE A 31 3.10 -7.07 -19.15
CA ILE A 31 3.38 -8.02 -20.22
C ILE A 31 2.12 -8.31 -21.06
N PRO A 32 2.27 -8.54 -22.38
CA PRO A 32 1.15 -9.07 -23.15
C PRO A 32 0.72 -10.45 -22.65
N THR A 33 -0.58 -10.66 -22.55
CA THR A 33 -1.17 -11.85 -21.90
C THR A 33 -0.67 -13.17 -22.49
N GLU A 34 -0.44 -13.21 -23.79
CA GLU A 34 0.06 -14.40 -24.51
C GLU A 34 1.45 -14.86 -24.05
N PHE A 35 2.25 -13.96 -23.45
CA PHE A 35 3.59 -14.30 -22.94
C PHE A 35 3.60 -14.57 -21.43
N ALA A 36 2.50 -14.34 -20.71
CA ALA A 36 2.47 -14.35 -19.26
C ALA A 36 2.94 -15.67 -18.65
N ALA A 37 2.40 -16.78 -19.08
CA ALA A 37 2.75 -18.10 -18.57
C ALA A 37 4.23 -18.43 -18.83
N LYS A 38 4.70 -18.17 -20.05
CA LYS A 38 6.09 -18.44 -20.44
C LYS A 38 7.08 -17.59 -19.63
N LEU A 39 6.78 -16.32 -19.47
CA LEU A 39 7.64 -15.41 -18.71
C LEU A 39 7.67 -15.79 -17.22
N TYR A 40 6.53 -16.13 -16.65
CA TYR A 40 6.47 -16.62 -15.26
C TYR A 40 7.38 -17.83 -15.04
N GLU A 41 7.33 -18.83 -15.93
CA GLU A 41 8.20 -20.01 -15.83
C GLU A 41 9.68 -19.67 -16.00
N GLN A 42 10.01 -18.72 -16.84
CA GLN A 42 11.40 -18.25 -17.00
C GLN A 42 11.90 -17.54 -15.74
N ILE A 43 11.09 -16.66 -15.14
CA ILE A 43 11.44 -15.99 -13.87
C ILE A 43 11.59 -17.00 -12.74
N ARG A 44 10.66 -17.93 -12.63
CA ARG A 44 10.68 -19.00 -11.64
C ARG A 44 11.94 -19.87 -11.77
N ALA A 45 12.30 -20.26 -12.98
CA ALA A 45 13.49 -21.05 -13.24
C ALA A 45 14.76 -20.27 -12.90
N ALA A 46 14.84 -19.00 -13.27
CA ALA A 46 15.99 -18.14 -12.96
C ALA A 46 16.15 -17.85 -11.46
N GLY A 47 15.05 -17.87 -10.71
CA GLY A 47 15.04 -17.61 -9.28
C GLY A 47 15.16 -18.85 -8.41
N SER A 48 15.17 -20.05 -8.97
CA SER A 48 15.16 -21.31 -8.21
C SER A 48 16.26 -21.42 -7.16
N ASP A 49 17.47 -21.07 -7.54
CA ASP A 49 18.65 -21.13 -6.68
C ASP A 49 18.81 -19.89 -5.79
N LEU A 50 17.96 -18.89 -6.00
CA LEU A 50 17.94 -17.62 -5.27
C LEU A 50 16.85 -17.57 -4.20
N GLY A 51 16.12 -18.67 -3.96
CA GLY A 51 15.04 -18.72 -3.00
C GLY A 51 13.75 -18.06 -3.49
N PHE A 52 13.53 -18.01 -4.81
CA PHE A 52 12.28 -17.50 -5.36
C PHE A 52 11.08 -18.29 -4.82
N MET A 53 10.13 -17.58 -4.28
CA MET A 53 8.90 -18.15 -3.74
C MET A 53 7.69 -17.37 -4.24
N PRO A 54 6.75 -18.01 -4.95
CA PRO A 54 5.49 -17.37 -5.30
C PRO A 54 4.69 -17.00 -4.05
N THR A 55 4.15 -15.81 -4.01
CA THR A 55 3.29 -15.34 -2.92
C THR A 55 1.93 -14.92 -3.45
N GLY A 56 0.91 -15.07 -2.62
CA GLY A 56 -0.46 -14.68 -2.96
C GLY A 56 -0.84 -13.30 -2.43
N VAL A 57 -2.08 -12.91 -2.72
CA VAL A 57 -2.65 -11.60 -2.34
C VAL A 57 -2.64 -11.40 -0.82
N GLY A 58 -2.87 -12.45 -0.02
CA GLY A 58 -2.82 -12.36 1.45
C GLY A 58 -1.45 -11.93 1.96
N ALA A 59 -0.36 -12.48 1.42
CA ALA A 59 0.99 -12.07 1.78
C ALA A 59 1.29 -10.64 1.32
N LEU A 60 0.82 -10.25 0.12
CA LEU A 60 0.93 -8.89 -0.38
C LEU A 60 0.21 -7.91 0.55
N SER A 61 -1.01 -8.22 1.00
CA SER A 61 -1.78 -7.40 1.93
C SER A 61 -1.07 -7.23 3.27
N SER A 62 -0.51 -8.31 3.82
CA SER A 62 0.26 -8.25 5.06
C SER A 62 1.48 -7.33 4.91
N MET A 63 2.30 -7.54 3.88
CA MET A 63 3.50 -6.75 3.65
C MET A 63 3.21 -5.26 3.38
N ARG A 64 2.14 -4.93 2.62
CA ARG A 64 1.79 -3.53 2.36
C ARG A 64 1.27 -2.83 3.63
N LEU A 65 0.53 -3.55 4.50
CA LEU A 65 0.05 -3.02 5.78
C LEU A 65 1.20 -2.67 6.73
N GLU A 66 2.25 -3.48 6.78
CA GLU A 66 3.46 -3.18 7.57
C GLU A 66 4.12 -1.85 7.15
N LYS A 67 3.99 -1.48 5.90
CA LYS A 67 4.51 -0.20 5.36
C LYS A 67 3.47 0.91 5.38
N ALA A 68 2.30 0.66 5.95
CA ALA A 68 1.18 1.59 5.96
C ALA A 68 0.75 2.04 4.55
N TYR A 69 0.90 1.20 3.54
CA TYR A 69 0.40 1.47 2.19
C TYR A 69 -1.10 1.22 2.13
N ARG A 70 -1.82 2.15 1.52
CA ARG A 70 -3.29 2.13 1.44
C ARG A 70 -3.74 1.31 0.24
N ASP A 71 -4.87 0.66 0.41
CA ASP A 71 -5.55 -0.09 -0.63
C ASP A 71 -6.92 0.56 -0.92
N MET A 72 -7.08 1.03 -2.17
CA MET A 72 -8.32 1.65 -2.61
C MET A 72 -9.41 0.59 -2.76
N GLY A 73 -10.52 0.77 -2.05
CA GLY A 73 -11.59 -0.20 -1.99
C GLY A 73 -11.57 -1.11 -0.76
N HIS A 74 -10.51 -1.05 0.05
CA HIS A 74 -10.40 -1.70 1.35
C HIS A 74 -10.17 -0.66 2.45
N ASP A 75 -8.93 -0.14 2.54
CA ASP A 75 -8.58 0.81 3.60
C ASP A 75 -9.21 2.17 3.40
N ILE A 76 -9.26 2.62 2.15
CA ILE A 76 -9.79 3.92 1.73
C ILE A 76 -10.78 3.76 0.60
N ASP A 77 -11.70 4.68 0.52
CA ASP A 77 -12.72 4.75 -0.52
C ASP A 77 -12.96 6.20 -0.99
N THR A 78 -14.06 6.42 -1.71
CA THR A 78 -14.41 7.73 -2.26
C THR A 78 -14.86 8.74 -1.20
N ASP A 79 -15.15 8.30 0.02
CA ASP A 79 -15.57 9.14 1.15
C ASP A 79 -14.36 9.63 1.98
N ASP A 80 -13.17 9.12 1.69
CA ASP A 80 -11.94 9.51 2.36
C ASP A 80 -11.20 10.58 1.55
N THR A 81 -10.81 11.66 2.20
CA THR A 81 -9.93 12.63 1.57
C THR A 81 -8.46 12.18 1.64
N PRO A 82 -7.60 12.64 0.71
CA PRO A 82 -6.17 12.37 0.80
C PRO A 82 -5.52 12.79 2.13
N LEU A 83 -6.06 13.84 2.78
CA LEU A 83 -5.55 14.29 4.08
C LEU A 83 -5.94 13.32 5.20
N GLU A 84 -7.18 12.88 5.24
CA GLU A 84 -7.67 11.88 6.21
C GLU A 84 -6.95 10.54 6.04
N ALA A 85 -6.70 10.15 4.80
CA ALA A 85 -5.94 8.93 4.48
C ALA A 85 -4.43 9.02 4.76
N GLY A 86 -3.93 10.20 5.15
CA GLY A 86 -2.49 10.41 5.36
C GLY A 86 -1.68 10.47 4.07
N LEU A 87 -2.31 10.76 2.94
CA LEU A 87 -1.71 10.84 1.60
C LEU A 87 -1.48 12.29 1.14
N GLY A 88 -1.51 13.24 2.05
CA GLY A 88 -1.32 14.67 1.72
C GLY A 88 0.00 14.97 1.01
N PHE A 89 1.03 14.17 1.23
CA PHE A 89 2.32 14.28 0.54
C PHE A 89 2.24 13.98 -0.96
N ALA A 90 1.26 13.21 -1.40
CA ALA A 90 1.04 12.85 -2.81
C ALA A 90 0.21 13.89 -3.58
N VAL A 91 -0.35 14.88 -2.88
CA VAL A 91 -1.14 15.94 -3.50
C VAL A 91 -0.26 16.97 -4.18
N ALA A 92 -0.43 17.13 -5.48
CA ALA A 92 0.31 18.14 -6.27
C ALA A 92 -0.30 19.53 -6.09
N TRP A 93 -0.10 20.14 -4.94
CA TRP A 93 -0.69 21.43 -4.56
C TRP A 93 -0.38 22.55 -5.55
N GLU A 94 0.82 22.55 -6.10
CA GLU A 94 1.31 23.59 -7.02
C GLU A 94 1.10 23.22 -8.50
N LYS A 95 0.26 22.22 -8.79
CA LYS A 95 -0.03 21.83 -10.18
C LYS A 95 -0.57 23.02 -10.97
N PRO A 96 0.07 23.41 -12.10
CA PRO A 96 -0.46 24.43 -12.99
C PRO A 96 -1.89 24.06 -13.47
N GLY A 97 -2.82 25.02 -13.39
CA GLY A 97 -4.23 24.76 -13.71
C GLY A 97 -5.03 24.02 -12.64
N GLY A 98 -4.41 23.63 -11.53
CA GLY A 98 -5.08 22.96 -10.42
C GLY A 98 -5.53 21.53 -10.72
N PHE A 99 -6.48 21.06 -9.95
CA PHE A 99 -7.14 19.74 -10.08
C PHE A 99 -8.55 19.78 -9.50
N VAL A 100 -9.40 18.86 -9.89
CA VAL A 100 -10.77 18.77 -9.37
C VAL A 100 -10.73 18.50 -7.86
N GLY A 101 -11.43 19.34 -7.07
CA GLY A 101 -11.45 19.25 -5.61
C GLY A 101 -10.34 20.02 -4.89
N LYS A 102 -9.44 20.72 -5.60
CA LYS A 102 -8.34 21.50 -4.97
C LYS A 102 -8.84 22.47 -3.90
N ASP A 103 -9.91 23.23 -4.21
CA ASP A 103 -10.43 24.26 -3.28
C ASP A 103 -11.01 23.63 -2.02
N ALA A 104 -11.75 22.52 -2.16
CA ALA A 104 -12.31 21.78 -1.03
C ALA A 104 -11.20 21.22 -0.14
N LEU A 105 -10.19 20.60 -0.75
CA LEU A 105 -9.06 20.03 -0.03
C LEU A 105 -8.19 21.09 0.64
N SER A 106 -7.98 22.24 -0.01
CA SER A 106 -7.29 23.39 0.59
C SER A 106 -8.04 23.91 1.81
N LYS A 107 -9.37 24.08 1.68
CA LYS A 107 -10.22 24.49 2.79
C LYS A 107 -10.13 23.51 3.98
N GLN A 108 -10.17 22.22 3.71
CA GLN A 108 -10.00 21.19 4.76
C GLN A 108 -8.64 21.33 5.47
N ARG A 109 -7.56 21.46 4.71
CA ARG A 109 -6.20 21.66 5.25
C ARG A 109 -6.10 22.88 6.15
N ASP A 110 -6.72 23.99 5.73
CA ASP A 110 -6.59 25.30 6.39
C ASP A 110 -7.60 25.46 7.56
N SER A 111 -8.55 24.53 7.72
CA SER A 111 -9.59 24.56 8.77
C SER A 111 -9.11 24.05 10.14
N GLY A 112 -7.85 23.66 10.27
CA GLY A 112 -7.29 23.13 11.53
C GLY A 112 -7.22 21.60 11.58
N PRO A 113 -7.23 21.00 12.77
CA PRO A 113 -7.06 19.56 12.93
C PRO A 113 -8.16 18.77 12.22
N LEU A 114 -7.77 17.70 11.55
CA LEU A 114 -8.71 16.77 10.93
C LEU A 114 -9.57 16.08 11.99
N GLN A 115 -10.86 15.96 11.72
CA GLN A 115 -11.81 15.30 12.63
C GLN A 115 -11.61 13.78 12.67
N ARG A 116 -11.16 13.20 11.55
CA ARG A 116 -10.81 11.78 11.45
C ARG A 116 -9.48 11.62 10.72
N ARG A 117 -8.78 10.56 11.04
CA ARG A 117 -7.49 10.26 10.41
C ARG A 117 -7.27 8.75 10.40
N MET A 118 -6.80 8.25 9.28
CA MET A 118 -6.30 6.88 9.21
C MET A 118 -4.99 6.77 9.98
N VAL A 119 -4.90 5.76 10.82
CA VAL A 119 -3.73 5.43 11.63
C VAL A 119 -3.40 3.95 11.48
N THR A 120 -2.14 3.61 11.68
CA THR A 120 -1.71 2.21 11.77
C THR A 120 -1.67 1.83 13.24
N LEU A 121 -2.35 0.74 13.60
CA LEU A 121 -2.32 0.16 14.91
C LEU A 121 -1.38 -1.05 14.90
N LEU A 122 -0.63 -1.22 15.96
CA LEU A 122 0.20 -2.38 16.20
C LEU A 122 -0.25 -3.00 17.52
N LEU A 123 -0.58 -4.29 17.51
CA LEU A 123 -0.88 -5.02 18.72
C LEU A 123 0.41 -5.34 19.49
N ASP A 124 0.39 -5.13 20.80
CA ASP A 124 1.50 -5.51 21.68
C ASP A 124 1.58 -7.03 21.87
N ASP A 125 0.45 -7.71 21.78
CA ASP A 125 0.34 -9.16 21.90
C ASP A 125 -0.04 -9.80 20.55
N SER A 126 0.89 -10.58 20.00
CA SER A 126 0.72 -11.31 18.74
C SER A 126 -0.19 -12.53 18.83
N ALA A 127 -0.72 -12.85 20.01
CA ALA A 127 -1.69 -13.93 20.17
C ALA A 127 -3.09 -13.54 19.68
N TYR A 128 -3.31 -12.26 19.40
CA TYR A 128 -4.58 -11.74 18.91
C TYR A 128 -4.43 -11.22 17.49
N ASP A 129 -5.42 -11.49 16.67
CA ASP A 129 -5.57 -10.89 15.34
C ASP A 129 -6.67 -9.84 15.39
N LEU A 130 -6.45 -8.73 14.69
CA LEU A 130 -7.51 -7.75 14.43
C LEU A 130 -8.37 -8.24 13.27
N ILE A 131 -9.66 -7.97 13.33
CA ILE A 131 -10.63 -8.28 12.29
C ILE A 131 -11.13 -6.96 11.70
N GLU A 132 -11.39 -6.95 10.38
CA GLU A 132 -12.04 -5.80 9.73
C GLU A 132 -13.38 -5.49 10.41
N ASP A 133 -13.71 -4.20 10.46
CA ASP A 133 -14.90 -3.64 11.09
C ASP A 133 -14.97 -3.74 12.63
N GLU A 134 -13.94 -4.27 13.28
CA GLU A 134 -13.88 -4.19 14.74
C GLU A 134 -13.84 -2.74 15.22
N PRO A 135 -14.67 -2.38 16.23
CA PRO A 135 -14.67 -1.03 16.77
C PRO A 135 -13.41 -0.76 17.61
N VAL A 136 -12.84 0.42 17.44
CA VAL A 136 -11.71 0.92 18.24
C VAL A 136 -12.24 1.83 19.33
N PHE A 137 -11.89 1.54 20.57
CA PHE A 137 -12.27 2.33 21.74
C PHE A 137 -11.08 3.08 22.34
N TRP A 138 -11.31 4.31 22.73
CA TRP A 138 -10.37 5.12 23.50
C TRP A 138 -11.11 5.75 24.67
N ASP A 139 -10.62 5.53 25.88
CA ASP A 139 -11.26 5.99 27.13
C ASP A 139 -12.76 5.64 27.23
N GLY A 140 -13.15 4.45 26.76
CA GLY A 140 -14.53 3.97 26.77
C GLY A 140 -15.42 4.53 25.66
N ALA A 141 -14.93 5.43 24.82
CA ALA A 141 -15.65 5.94 23.65
C ALA A 141 -15.20 5.22 22.38
N CYS A 142 -16.14 4.86 21.51
CA CYS A 142 -15.81 4.37 20.17
C CYS A 142 -15.28 5.53 19.34
N VAL A 143 -14.02 5.42 18.91
CA VAL A 143 -13.33 6.48 18.13
C VAL A 143 -13.12 6.11 16.67
N GLY A 144 -13.43 4.88 16.28
CA GLY A 144 -13.27 4.41 14.92
C GLY A 144 -13.44 2.90 14.80
N TYR A 145 -12.98 2.36 13.69
CA TYR A 145 -13.02 0.93 13.40
C TYR A 145 -11.84 0.50 12.55
N ILE A 146 -11.55 -0.80 12.56
CA ILE A 146 -10.48 -1.40 11.78
C ILE A 146 -10.90 -1.49 10.31
N ARG A 147 -10.16 -0.83 9.41
CA ARG A 147 -10.44 -0.86 7.96
C ARG A 147 -9.79 -2.05 7.26
N ALA A 148 -8.59 -2.41 7.68
CA ALA A 148 -7.89 -3.58 7.18
C ALA A 148 -6.98 -4.14 8.27
N ALA A 149 -6.89 -5.44 8.32
CA ALA A 149 -6.04 -6.16 9.27
C ALA A 149 -5.28 -7.28 8.59
N ALA A 150 -4.08 -7.57 9.06
CA ALA A 150 -3.30 -8.73 8.67
C ALA A 150 -2.29 -9.06 9.76
N PRO A 151 -1.93 -10.33 9.95
CA PRO A 151 -0.80 -10.70 10.79
C PRO A 151 0.49 -10.12 10.21
N MET A 152 1.44 -9.76 11.06
CA MET A 152 2.73 -9.27 10.61
C MET A 152 3.49 -10.38 9.84
N ALA A 153 3.94 -10.05 8.63
CA ALA A 153 4.66 -11.00 7.77
C ALA A 153 6.08 -11.29 8.27
N THR A 154 6.67 -10.39 9.08
CA THR A 154 8.03 -10.56 9.58
C THR A 154 8.16 -10.26 11.08
N PRO A 155 8.89 -11.11 11.85
CA PRO A 155 9.21 -10.84 13.26
C PRO A 155 10.10 -9.60 13.48
N TRP A 156 10.60 -9.00 12.41
CA TRP A 156 11.61 -7.94 12.43
C TRP A 156 11.05 -6.52 12.37
N ALA A 157 9.78 -6.37 12.02
CA ALA A 157 9.19 -5.07 11.76
C ALA A 157 8.45 -4.53 12.99
N ARG A 158 9.17 -4.15 14.03
CA ARG A 158 8.69 -3.01 14.81
C ARG A 158 9.10 -1.76 14.04
N PRO A 159 8.17 -1.06 13.37
CA PRO A 159 8.51 0.24 12.81
C PRO A 159 8.99 1.14 13.95
N PRO A 160 10.01 1.98 13.71
CA PRO A 160 10.36 2.98 14.69
C PRO A 160 9.11 3.81 15.00
N VAL A 161 8.79 3.95 16.26
CA VAL A 161 7.74 4.87 16.73
C VAL A 161 8.21 6.27 16.32
N TRP A 162 7.62 6.81 15.30
CA TRP A 162 7.85 8.22 14.93
C TRP A 162 7.15 9.09 15.95
N PRO A 163 7.86 10.04 16.56
CA PRO A 163 7.27 10.96 17.52
C PRO A 163 6.23 11.89 16.90
#